data_c71c763f96fa798fa36a1ab21b705d60
#
_entry.id   c71c763f96fa798fa36a1ab21b705d60
#
_cell.length_a   1.000
_cell.length_b   1.000
_cell.length_c   1.000
_cell.angle_alpha   90.00
_cell.angle_beta   90.00
_cell.angle_gamma   90.00
#
_symmetry.space_group_name_H-M   'P 1'
#
loop_
_entity.id
_entity.type
_entity.pdbx_description
1 polymer ?
#
loop_
_entity_poly.entity_id
_entity_poly.type
_entity_poly.pdbx_seq_one_letter_code
_entity_poly.pdbx_strand_id
1 'polypeptide(L)'
;MSPSRCPPWWCRAGRQLGKFDDPSGKPIMHVIWRADLCRALYDEARRRGIRIQHSHRFTDAREDGDGITARFADASTATADVLIGADGIRSTVRSMIDPEAPSPRYTGLLGFGGWTTGADVASTEANYHMIFGKKAFFGYEVTDDGRIGWFVNLPHRDPLSLAPARVVSPDRWLHILRDAFAGDRTRAAAILARAEPADLMIIGGLEIMRTAPVWSRGRTVLVGDAVHVPSPSSGQGASLAIESAVELARCLRDLPRREAFAAYQNLRRDRVTRIIKLAARTNSHKAAGPVARRLRDVFMPIAMKLAKPEKTAWQYNYHIDWDAPVTEPLTQERLAAPALSNHR
;
A
#
# COMPACT_ATOMS: atom_id res chain seq x y z
N MET A 1 18.66 -0.47 0.50
CA MET A 1 17.47 -1.20 1.00
C MET A 1 17.90 -2.07 2.14
N SER A 2 17.45 -1.76 3.35
CA SER A 2 17.74 -2.62 4.50
C SER A 2 16.72 -3.76 4.56
N PRO A 3 17.17 -5.03 4.62
CA PRO A 3 16.27 -6.16 4.82
C PRO A 3 15.71 -6.09 6.25
N SER A 4 14.40 -6.09 6.38
CA SER A 4 13.73 -6.06 7.67
C SER A 4 13.19 -7.44 8.02
N ARG A 5 13.46 -7.89 9.24
CA ARG A 5 12.86 -9.08 9.83
C ARG A 5 11.47 -8.73 10.38
N CYS A 6 10.73 -9.70 10.85
CA CYS A 6 9.38 -9.46 11.36
C CYS A 6 9.34 -8.49 12.55
N PRO A 7 8.42 -7.50 12.51
CA PRO A 7 8.33 -6.52 13.57
C PRO A 7 7.86 -7.13 14.89
N PRO A 8 8.54 -6.89 16.02
CA PRO A 8 7.97 -7.12 17.33
C PRO A 8 6.88 -6.08 17.63
N TRP A 9 5.82 -6.55 18.28
CA TRP A 9 4.68 -5.73 18.69
C TRP A 9 4.73 -5.45 20.18
N TRP A 10 4.52 -4.21 20.58
CA TRP A 10 4.63 -3.75 21.96
C TRP A 10 3.35 -3.06 22.42
N CYS A 11 2.96 -3.24 23.69
CA CYS A 11 1.92 -2.44 24.30
C CYS A 11 2.48 -1.18 24.97
N ARG A 12 1.60 -0.24 25.34
CA ARG A 12 1.94 1.01 26.04
C ARG A 12 2.76 0.84 27.34
N ALA A 13 2.69 -0.32 27.98
CA ALA A 13 3.41 -0.64 29.20
C ALA A 13 4.86 -1.13 28.95
N GLY A 14 5.34 -1.10 27.70
CA GLY A 14 6.65 -1.60 27.32
C GLY A 14 6.78 -3.12 27.31
N ARG A 15 5.63 -3.86 27.36
CA ARG A 15 5.62 -5.32 27.25
C ARG A 15 5.49 -5.74 25.79
N GLN A 16 6.34 -6.66 25.34
CA GLN A 16 6.23 -7.26 24.03
C GLN A 16 4.96 -8.14 23.95
N LEU A 17 4.14 -7.90 22.94
CA LEU A 17 2.92 -8.67 22.66
C LEU A 17 3.19 -9.88 21.79
N GLY A 18 4.20 -9.82 20.94
CA GLY A 18 4.60 -10.91 20.07
C GLY A 18 5.62 -10.47 19.02
N LYS A 19 6.15 -11.44 18.31
CA LYS A 19 7.06 -11.30 17.17
C LYS A 19 6.63 -12.29 16.10
N PHE A 20 6.66 -11.91 14.84
CA PHE A 20 6.55 -12.84 13.74
C PHE A 20 7.95 -13.18 13.26
N ASP A 21 8.29 -14.45 13.18
CA ASP A 21 9.52 -14.91 12.54
C ASP A 21 9.15 -15.72 11.30
N ASP A 22 9.84 -15.49 10.19
CA ASP A 22 9.78 -16.40 9.04
C ASP A 22 10.66 -17.61 9.33
N PRO A 23 10.10 -18.83 9.30
CA PRO A 23 10.87 -20.06 9.50
C PRO A 23 12.02 -20.23 8.51
N SER A 24 11.95 -19.61 7.33
CA SER A 24 13.01 -19.65 6.32
C SER A 24 14.20 -18.76 6.64
N GLY A 25 14.11 -17.90 7.68
CA GLY A 25 15.14 -16.91 8.02
C GLY A 25 15.33 -15.81 6.98
N LYS A 26 14.51 -15.76 5.94
CA LYS A 26 14.57 -14.71 4.92
C LYS A 26 13.91 -13.42 5.41
N PRO A 27 14.39 -12.25 4.97
CA PRO A 27 13.73 -10.99 5.25
C PRO A 27 12.32 -11.00 4.64
N ILE A 28 11.31 -10.67 5.45
CA ILE A 28 9.91 -10.63 5.01
C ILE A 28 9.60 -9.31 4.32
N MET A 29 10.30 -8.26 4.66
CA MET A 29 10.06 -6.91 4.20
C MET A 29 11.38 -6.23 3.83
N HIS A 30 11.32 -5.36 2.83
CA HIS A 30 12.36 -4.38 2.57
C HIS A 30 11.80 -2.99 2.84
N VAL A 31 12.53 -2.18 3.61
CA VAL A 31 12.19 -0.79 3.84
C VAL A 31 12.96 0.06 2.84
N ILE A 32 12.22 0.85 2.09
CA ILE A 32 12.77 1.83 1.15
C ILE A 32 11.99 3.13 1.25
N TRP A 33 12.67 4.24 1.17
CA TRP A 33 12.01 5.53 1.04
C TRP A 33 11.23 5.60 -0.27
N ARG A 34 10.01 6.12 -0.18
CA ARG A 34 9.19 6.31 -1.38
C ARG A 34 9.88 7.18 -2.42
N ALA A 35 10.61 8.22 -2.00
CA ALA A 35 11.38 9.08 -2.90
C ALA A 35 12.49 8.32 -3.62
N ASP A 36 13.22 7.45 -2.90
CA ASP A 36 14.31 6.66 -3.48
C ASP A 36 13.78 5.58 -4.41
N LEU A 37 12.67 4.91 -4.04
CA LEU A 37 12.01 3.97 -4.94
C LEU A 37 11.53 4.66 -6.22
N CYS A 38 10.87 5.81 -6.09
CA CYS A 38 10.42 6.58 -7.25
C CYS A 38 11.59 7.02 -8.13
N ARG A 39 12.69 7.47 -7.53
CA ARG A 39 13.90 7.88 -8.26
C ARG A 39 14.49 6.70 -9.02
N ALA A 40 14.68 5.56 -8.35
CA ALA A 40 15.24 4.37 -8.98
C ALA A 40 14.41 3.89 -10.19
N LEU A 41 13.08 3.87 -10.03
CA LEU A 41 12.18 3.51 -11.13
C LEU A 41 12.18 4.55 -12.26
N TYR A 42 12.23 5.83 -11.93
CA TYR A 42 12.29 6.93 -12.89
C TYR A 42 13.59 6.88 -13.71
N ASP A 43 14.72 6.73 -13.04
CA ASP A 43 16.04 6.68 -13.70
C ASP A 43 16.15 5.46 -14.62
N GLU A 44 15.62 4.30 -14.18
CA GLU A 44 15.58 3.10 -15.01
C GLU A 44 14.65 3.24 -16.21
N ALA A 45 13.47 3.86 -16.05
CA ALA A 45 12.58 4.14 -17.16
C ALA A 45 13.26 5.04 -18.23
N ARG A 46 13.96 6.09 -17.78
CA ARG A 46 14.74 6.97 -18.68
C ARG A 46 15.86 6.21 -19.37
N ARG A 47 16.59 5.36 -18.64
CA ARG A 47 17.68 4.54 -19.21
C ARG A 47 17.17 3.61 -20.32
N ARG A 48 15.91 3.14 -20.19
CA ARG A 48 15.24 2.31 -21.22
C ARG A 48 14.63 3.13 -22.37
N GLY A 49 14.78 4.45 -22.37
CA GLY A 49 14.20 5.31 -23.40
C GLY A 49 12.69 5.51 -23.29
N ILE A 50 12.09 5.18 -22.14
CA ILE A 50 10.66 5.44 -21.90
C ILE A 50 10.45 6.95 -21.78
N ARG A 51 9.58 7.50 -22.62
CA ARG A 51 9.26 8.92 -22.61
C ARG A 51 8.37 9.26 -21.40
N ILE A 52 8.88 10.10 -20.50
CA ILE A 52 8.17 10.59 -19.33
C ILE A 52 7.90 12.07 -19.52
N GLN A 53 6.64 12.47 -19.43
CA GLN A 53 6.18 13.85 -19.50
C GLN A 53 5.55 14.26 -18.17
N HIS A 54 5.97 15.40 -17.64
CA HIS A 54 5.47 15.98 -16.41
C HIS A 54 4.48 17.11 -16.69
N SER A 55 3.73 17.51 -15.66
CA SER A 55 2.78 18.64 -15.72
C SER A 55 1.58 18.44 -16.66
N HIS A 56 1.35 17.22 -17.11
CA HIS A 56 0.19 16.84 -17.91
C HIS A 56 -0.87 16.18 -17.03
N ARG A 57 -1.80 16.98 -16.49
CA ARG A 57 -2.90 16.45 -15.70
C ARG A 57 -3.98 15.87 -16.60
N PHE A 58 -4.20 14.57 -16.55
CA PHE A 58 -5.26 13.88 -17.29
C PHE A 58 -6.64 14.41 -16.91
N THR A 59 -7.49 14.63 -17.90
CA THR A 59 -8.87 15.09 -17.72
C THR A 59 -9.90 14.14 -18.29
N ASP A 60 -9.64 13.57 -19.47
CA ASP A 60 -10.58 12.71 -20.18
C ASP A 60 -9.85 11.88 -21.26
N ALA A 61 -10.49 10.83 -21.75
CA ALA A 61 -10.03 10.09 -22.92
C ALA A 61 -11.19 9.63 -23.80
N ARG A 62 -10.92 9.53 -25.08
CA ARG A 62 -11.90 9.04 -26.06
C ARG A 62 -11.28 7.94 -26.91
N GLU A 63 -12.01 6.85 -27.07
CA GLU A 63 -11.68 5.81 -28.05
C GLU A 63 -12.13 6.25 -29.44
N ASP A 64 -11.23 6.11 -30.42
CA ASP A 64 -11.47 6.45 -31.80
C ASP A 64 -10.76 5.44 -32.71
N GLY A 65 -11.56 4.64 -33.42
CA GLY A 65 -11.06 3.57 -34.27
C GLY A 65 -10.16 2.58 -33.51
N ASP A 66 -8.88 2.49 -33.93
CA ASP A 66 -7.92 1.55 -33.37
C ASP A 66 -7.09 2.12 -32.20
N GLY A 67 -7.42 3.30 -31.70
CA GLY A 67 -6.67 3.97 -30.65
C GLY A 67 -7.53 4.52 -29.53
N ILE A 68 -6.85 5.06 -28.51
CA ILE A 68 -7.44 5.88 -27.46
C ILE A 68 -6.65 7.17 -27.33
N THR A 69 -7.33 8.31 -27.38
CA THR A 69 -6.74 9.63 -27.24
C THR A 69 -7.03 10.20 -25.86
N ALA A 70 -5.99 10.35 -25.05
CA ALA A 70 -6.02 11.03 -23.76
C ALA A 70 -5.94 12.55 -23.95
N ARG A 71 -6.70 13.29 -23.15
CA ARG A 71 -6.68 14.76 -23.10
C ARG A 71 -6.19 15.22 -21.75
N PHE A 72 -5.41 16.30 -21.74
CA PHE A 72 -4.83 16.89 -20.54
C PHE A 72 -5.36 18.31 -20.28
N ALA A 73 -5.17 18.80 -19.06
CA ALA A 73 -5.69 20.10 -18.62
C ALA A 73 -5.08 21.30 -19.36
N ASP A 74 -3.92 21.12 -19.96
CA ASP A 74 -3.24 22.11 -20.83
C ASP A 74 -3.70 22.03 -22.30
N ALA A 75 -4.80 21.33 -22.58
CA ALA A 75 -5.37 21.06 -23.89
C ALA A 75 -4.49 20.17 -24.80
N SER A 76 -3.33 19.70 -24.35
CA SER A 76 -2.55 18.71 -25.10
C SER A 76 -3.24 17.35 -25.14
N THR A 77 -2.84 16.54 -26.10
CA THR A 77 -3.39 15.17 -26.30
C THR A 77 -2.28 14.16 -26.53
N ALA A 78 -2.57 12.90 -26.20
CA ALA A 78 -1.70 11.76 -26.54
C ALA A 78 -2.55 10.59 -27.01
N THR A 79 -2.17 9.97 -28.12
CA THR A 79 -2.87 8.79 -28.67
C THR A 79 -2.02 7.55 -28.48
N ALA A 80 -2.66 6.44 -28.11
CA ALA A 80 -2.04 5.15 -27.87
C ALA A 80 -3.02 3.99 -28.16
N ASP A 81 -2.51 2.77 -28.17
CA ASP A 81 -3.33 1.55 -28.28
C ASP A 81 -4.08 1.24 -26.98
N VAL A 82 -3.51 1.62 -25.85
CA VAL A 82 -4.01 1.34 -24.49
C VAL A 82 -3.76 2.53 -23.58
N LEU A 83 -4.75 2.86 -22.74
CA LEU A 83 -4.63 3.78 -21.63
C LEU A 83 -4.55 3.00 -20.31
N ILE A 84 -3.48 3.16 -19.56
CA ILE A 84 -3.30 2.56 -18.25
C ILE A 84 -3.47 3.64 -17.18
N GLY A 85 -4.56 3.55 -16.41
CA GLY A 85 -4.84 4.44 -15.29
C GLY A 85 -4.03 4.01 -14.05
N ALA A 86 -2.93 4.72 -13.78
CA ALA A 86 -2.09 4.57 -12.60
C ALA A 86 -2.11 5.84 -11.73
N ASP A 87 -3.20 6.60 -11.79
CA ASP A 87 -3.37 7.96 -11.28
C ASP A 87 -3.82 8.00 -9.81
N GLY A 88 -3.67 6.88 -9.10
CA GLY A 88 -3.73 6.81 -7.64
C GLY A 88 -5.15 6.76 -7.07
N ILE A 89 -5.25 6.93 -5.76
CA ILE A 89 -6.48 6.74 -4.99
C ILE A 89 -7.65 7.59 -5.46
N ARG A 90 -7.38 8.80 -6.00
CA ARG A 90 -8.38 9.73 -6.55
C ARG A 90 -8.43 9.69 -8.08
N SER A 91 -8.26 8.50 -8.65
CA SER A 91 -8.18 8.25 -10.08
C SER A 91 -9.34 8.86 -10.86
N THR A 92 -9.00 9.75 -11.79
CA THR A 92 -9.92 10.28 -12.82
C THR A 92 -10.26 9.19 -13.83
N VAL A 93 -9.27 8.36 -14.19
CA VAL A 93 -9.48 7.24 -15.13
C VAL A 93 -10.48 6.24 -14.57
N ARG A 94 -10.44 5.95 -13.25
CA ARG A 94 -11.43 5.08 -12.60
C ARG A 94 -12.86 5.65 -12.76
N SER A 95 -13.04 6.92 -12.43
CA SER A 95 -14.34 7.58 -12.54
C SER A 95 -14.84 7.66 -13.97
N MET A 96 -13.94 7.75 -14.94
CA MET A 96 -14.30 7.73 -16.38
C MET A 96 -14.84 6.38 -16.82
N ILE A 97 -14.21 5.26 -16.41
CA ILE A 97 -14.65 3.93 -16.81
C ILE A 97 -15.80 3.38 -15.98
N ASP A 98 -15.95 3.84 -14.74
CA ASP A 98 -17.01 3.44 -13.81
C ASP A 98 -17.39 4.63 -12.90
N PRO A 99 -18.39 5.44 -13.27
CA PRO A 99 -18.88 6.54 -12.45
C PRO A 99 -19.40 6.11 -11.07
N GLU A 100 -19.84 4.85 -10.93
CA GLU A 100 -20.33 4.27 -9.68
C GLU A 100 -19.21 3.61 -8.85
N ALA A 101 -17.95 3.74 -9.26
CA ALA A 101 -16.83 3.17 -8.56
C ALA A 101 -16.75 3.68 -7.10
N PRO A 102 -16.31 2.82 -6.17
CA PRO A 102 -16.22 3.21 -4.77
C PRO A 102 -15.26 4.39 -4.56
N SER A 103 -15.69 5.32 -3.74
CA SER A 103 -14.86 6.44 -3.29
C SER A 103 -13.94 6.03 -2.14
N PRO A 104 -12.78 6.71 -1.98
CA PRO A 104 -11.93 6.56 -0.82
C PRO A 104 -12.68 6.87 0.48
N ARG A 105 -12.35 6.13 1.54
CA ARG A 105 -12.91 6.34 2.88
C ARG A 105 -11.82 6.63 3.89
N TYR A 106 -12.03 7.64 4.68
CA TYR A 106 -11.17 7.97 5.81
C TYR A 106 -11.17 6.84 6.86
N THR A 107 -9.99 6.55 7.40
CA THR A 107 -9.80 5.45 8.38
C THR A 107 -10.01 5.86 9.83
N GLY A 108 -10.22 7.15 10.11
CA GLY A 108 -10.22 7.69 11.47
C GLY A 108 -8.81 7.96 12.01
N LEU A 109 -7.79 7.95 11.15
CA LEU A 109 -6.39 8.11 11.53
C LEU A 109 -5.71 9.19 10.70
N LEU A 110 -4.93 10.06 11.37
CA LEU A 110 -3.95 10.93 10.73
C LEU A 110 -2.60 10.24 10.72
N GLY A 111 -1.88 10.37 9.61
CA GLY A 111 -0.53 9.85 9.42
C GLY A 111 0.52 10.94 9.58
N PHE A 112 1.57 10.60 10.32
CA PHE A 112 2.78 11.39 10.46
C PHE A 112 4.00 10.47 10.32
N GLY A 113 5.15 11.04 9.99
CA GLY A 113 6.41 10.32 9.98
C GLY A 113 7.58 11.27 10.14
N GLY A 114 8.77 10.74 10.26
CA GLY A 114 9.96 11.56 10.36
C GLY A 114 11.21 10.75 10.57
N TRP A 115 12.33 11.49 10.64
CA TRP A 115 13.61 11.00 11.07
C TRP A 115 14.02 11.64 12.38
N THR A 116 14.80 10.89 13.15
CA THR A 116 15.35 11.37 14.42
C THR A 116 16.73 10.78 14.61
N THR A 117 17.64 11.55 15.18
CA THR A 117 18.97 11.13 15.62
C THR A 117 19.16 11.42 17.09
N GLY A 118 20.16 10.78 17.73
CA GLY A 118 20.54 11.08 19.09
C GLY A 118 19.53 10.67 20.18
N ALA A 119 18.53 9.86 19.87
CA ALA A 119 17.72 9.22 20.89
C ALA A 119 18.44 7.96 21.40
N ASP A 120 18.42 7.76 22.73
CA ASP A 120 18.98 6.55 23.36
C ASP A 120 18.03 5.37 23.13
N VAL A 121 18.14 4.78 21.95
CA VAL A 121 17.35 3.63 21.50
C VAL A 121 18.28 2.59 20.92
N ALA A 122 18.23 1.38 21.47
CA ALA A 122 19.02 0.26 20.99
C ALA A 122 18.68 -0.07 19.54
N SER A 123 19.66 -0.64 18.81
CA SER A 123 19.42 -1.16 17.45
C SER A 123 18.21 -2.07 17.39
N THR A 124 17.43 -1.94 16.34
CA THR A 124 16.28 -2.79 16.07
C THR A 124 16.65 -4.03 15.27
N GLU A 125 17.95 -4.25 14.99
CA GLU A 125 18.44 -5.40 14.21
C GLU A 125 17.70 -5.56 12.87
N ALA A 126 17.54 -4.45 12.16
CA ALA A 126 16.76 -4.36 10.92
C ALA A 126 15.28 -4.80 11.06
N ASN A 127 14.68 -4.63 12.23
CA ASN A 127 13.25 -4.88 12.47
C ASN A 127 12.50 -3.56 12.63
N TYR A 128 11.26 -3.55 12.19
CA TYR A 128 10.32 -2.48 12.54
C TYR A 128 9.67 -2.77 13.89
N HIS A 129 9.80 -1.89 14.86
CA HIS A 129 9.13 -2.01 16.14
C HIS A 129 7.77 -1.31 16.09
N MET A 130 6.70 -2.04 16.42
CA MET A 130 5.32 -1.56 16.39
C MET A 130 4.78 -1.40 17.80
N ILE A 131 4.30 -0.21 18.16
CA ILE A 131 3.85 0.14 19.51
C ILE A 131 2.38 0.54 19.48
N PHE A 132 1.54 -0.19 20.19
CA PHE A 132 0.18 0.22 20.50
C PHE A 132 0.17 1.11 21.75
N GLY A 133 0.32 2.41 21.55
CA GLY A 133 0.27 3.40 22.62
C GLY A 133 -1.14 3.59 23.21
N LYS A 134 -1.23 4.43 24.25
CA LYS A 134 -2.50 4.76 24.89
C LYS A 134 -3.41 5.59 23.99
N LYS A 135 -2.86 6.56 23.26
CA LYS A 135 -3.64 7.51 22.45
C LYS A 135 -3.35 7.36 20.94
N ALA A 136 -2.22 6.76 20.56
CA ALA A 136 -1.82 6.63 19.16
C ALA A 136 -1.01 5.35 18.92
N PHE A 137 -0.83 5.00 17.65
CA PHE A 137 0.03 3.90 17.21
C PHE A 137 1.35 4.47 16.69
N PHE A 138 2.46 3.82 17.04
CA PHE A 138 3.80 4.24 16.66
C PHE A 138 4.57 3.07 16.02
N GLY A 139 5.34 3.35 15.00
CA GLY A 139 6.30 2.40 14.45
C GLY A 139 7.65 3.06 14.26
N TYR A 140 8.74 2.32 14.48
CA TYR A 140 10.08 2.83 14.26
C TYR A 140 11.07 1.72 13.90
N GLU A 141 12.15 2.14 13.27
CA GLU A 141 13.32 1.33 12.92
C GLU A 141 14.58 2.15 13.18
N VAL A 142 15.60 1.51 13.71
CA VAL A 142 16.94 2.09 13.84
C VAL A 142 17.78 1.55 12.69
N THR A 143 18.24 2.43 11.82
CA THR A 143 19.09 2.09 10.67
C THR A 143 20.54 1.86 11.10
N ASP A 144 21.36 1.22 10.27
CA ASP A 144 22.75 0.88 10.58
C ASP A 144 23.62 2.13 10.87
N ASP A 145 23.25 3.28 10.30
CA ASP A 145 23.91 4.57 10.56
C ASP A 145 23.37 5.30 11.80
N GLY A 146 22.53 4.63 12.61
CA GLY A 146 22.00 5.15 13.87
C GLY A 146 20.85 6.15 13.73
N ARG A 147 20.37 6.42 12.52
CA ARG A 147 19.15 7.21 12.33
C ARG A 147 17.92 6.39 12.68
N ILE A 148 16.89 7.04 13.16
CA ILE A 148 15.62 6.42 13.54
C ILE A 148 14.54 6.92 12.62
N GLY A 149 14.08 6.03 11.73
CA GLY A 149 12.87 6.26 10.94
C GLY A 149 11.64 5.91 11.75
N TRP A 150 10.65 6.80 11.81
CA TRP A 150 9.44 6.56 12.58
C TRP A 150 8.18 7.04 11.88
N PHE A 151 7.04 6.46 12.27
CA PHE A 151 5.73 6.94 11.87
C PHE A 151 4.71 6.85 13.01
N VAL A 152 3.69 7.71 12.95
CA VAL A 152 2.57 7.73 13.89
C VAL A 152 1.25 7.64 13.14
N ASN A 153 0.33 6.83 13.68
CA ASN A 153 -1.08 6.91 13.31
C ASN A 153 -1.86 7.45 14.52
N LEU A 154 -2.29 8.70 14.42
CA LEU A 154 -3.03 9.40 15.46
C LEU A 154 -4.53 9.29 15.19
N PRO A 155 -5.34 8.70 16.09
CA PRO A 155 -6.80 8.73 15.98
C PRO A 155 -7.31 10.18 15.93
N HIS A 156 -8.11 10.48 14.94
CA HIS A 156 -8.73 11.80 14.78
C HIS A 156 -10.12 11.62 14.16
N ARG A 157 -11.11 12.28 14.75
CA ARG A 157 -12.51 12.08 14.38
C ARG A 157 -12.82 12.55 12.97
N ASP A 158 -12.36 13.74 12.65
CA ASP A 158 -12.70 14.40 11.40
C ASP A 158 -11.63 14.15 10.35
N PRO A 159 -12.01 13.92 9.09
CA PRO A 159 -11.05 13.77 8.02
C PRO A 159 -10.31 15.10 7.80
N LEU A 160 -8.99 15.06 7.91
CA LEU A 160 -8.14 16.19 7.68
C LEU A 160 -7.22 15.87 6.48
N SER A 161 -7.55 16.42 5.32
CA SER A 161 -6.71 16.23 4.14
C SER A 161 -5.35 16.92 4.31
N LEU A 162 -4.41 16.64 3.41
CA LEU A 162 -3.03 17.11 3.55
C LEU A 162 -2.92 18.64 3.62
N ALA A 163 -3.68 19.38 2.81
CA ALA A 163 -3.59 20.83 2.77
C ALA A 163 -4.03 21.48 4.10
N PRO A 164 -5.23 21.21 4.67
CA PRO A 164 -5.57 21.67 6.00
C PRO A 164 -4.64 21.18 7.11
N ALA A 165 -4.11 19.94 7.01
CA ALA A 165 -3.17 19.43 8.00
C ALA A 165 -1.85 20.22 8.03
N ARG A 166 -1.42 20.77 6.90
CA ARG A 166 -0.22 21.61 6.77
C ARG A 166 -0.42 23.06 7.22
N VAL A 167 -1.66 23.49 7.44
CA VAL A 167 -1.93 24.82 8.04
C VAL A 167 -1.53 24.83 9.52
N VAL A 168 -1.64 23.70 10.20
CA VAL A 168 -1.15 23.55 11.57
C VAL A 168 0.38 23.40 11.52
N SER A 169 1.09 24.23 12.33
CA SER A 169 2.56 24.23 12.31
C SER A 169 3.14 22.86 12.71
N PRO A 170 4.32 22.48 12.17
CA PRO A 170 5.03 21.27 12.56
C PRO A 170 5.30 21.18 14.07
N ASP A 171 5.66 22.31 14.72
CA ASP A 171 5.85 22.37 16.17
C ASP A 171 4.59 21.98 16.94
N ARG A 172 3.44 22.50 16.50
CA ARG A 172 2.16 22.18 17.13
C ARG A 172 1.83 20.70 16.98
N TRP A 173 2.08 20.12 15.80
CA TRP A 173 1.91 18.69 15.59
C TRP A 173 2.85 17.87 16.46
N LEU A 174 4.14 18.22 16.55
CA LEU A 174 5.09 17.52 17.41
C LEU A 174 4.67 17.59 18.88
N HIS A 175 4.16 18.74 19.35
CA HIS A 175 3.62 18.85 20.70
C HIS A 175 2.47 17.86 20.93
N ILE A 176 1.50 17.80 20.01
CA ILE A 176 0.36 16.85 20.07
C ILE A 176 0.85 15.40 20.08
N LEU A 177 1.84 15.06 19.24
CA LEU A 177 2.40 13.73 19.17
C LEU A 177 3.16 13.35 20.46
N ARG A 178 3.95 14.27 21.02
CA ARG A 178 4.64 14.09 22.32
C ARG A 178 3.64 13.83 23.43
N ASP A 179 2.57 14.60 23.52
CA ASP A 179 1.50 14.43 24.50
C ASP A 179 0.76 13.08 24.33
N ALA A 180 0.64 12.59 23.11
CA ALA A 180 0.00 11.31 22.84
C ALA A 180 0.75 10.13 23.48
N PHE A 181 2.07 10.23 23.63
CA PHE A 181 2.95 9.17 24.18
C PHE A 181 3.56 9.49 25.55
N ALA A 182 3.32 10.68 26.13
CA ALA A 182 3.93 11.11 27.39
C ALA A 182 3.67 10.14 28.57
N GLY A 183 2.54 9.43 28.57
CA GLY A 183 2.21 8.44 29.60
C GLY A 183 2.53 6.99 29.25
N ASP A 184 3.24 6.74 28.15
CA ASP A 184 3.57 5.40 27.70
C ASP A 184 5.00 5.01 28.13
N ARG A 185 5.18 3.77 28.59
CA ARG A 185 6.48 3.22 28.97
C ARG A 185 7.17 2.56 27.77
N THR A 186 7.34 3.32 26.70
CA THR A 186 7.89 2.85 25.42
C THR A 186 8.95 3.81 24.87
N ARG A 187 9.68 3.40 23.85
CA ARG A 187 10.69 4.24 23.18
C ARG A 187 10.10 5.40 22.37
N ALA A 188 8.79 5.39 22.09
CA ALA A 188 8.12 6.43 21.31
C ALA A 188 8.33 7.84 21.91
N ALA A 189 8.20 7.98 23.24
CA ALA A 189 8.41 9.26 23.91
C ALA A 189 9.86 9.79 23.74
N ALA A 190 10.86 8.92 23.89
CA ALA A 190 12.28 9.30 23.73
C ALA A 190 12.59 9.71 22.28
N ILE A 191 12.06 9.00 21.29
CA ILE A 191 12.23 9.31 19.87
C ILE A 191 11.58 10.66 19.54
N LEU A 192 10.31 10.86 19.91
CA LEU A 192 9.57 12.09 19.64
C LEU A 192 10.16 13.31 20.37
N ALA A 193 10.80 13.12 21.55
CA ALA A 193 11.50 14.20 22.23
C ALA A 193 12.65 14.80 21.41
N ARG A 194 13.28 13.97 20.56
CA ARG A 194 14.39 14.38 19.68
C ARG A 194 13.97 14.72 18.26
N ALA A 195 12.68 14.52 17.93
CA ALA A 195 12.17 14.86 16.61
C ALA A 195 12.12 16.37 16.40
N GLU A 196 12.62 16.82 15.25
CA GLU A 196 12.66 18.24 14.89
C GLU A 196 11.50 18.60 13.94
N PRO A 197 10.97 19.84 14.02
CA PRO A 197 9.88 20.28 13.15
C PRO A 197 10.20 20.21 11.66
N ALA A 198 11.46 20.45 11.29
CA ALA A 198 11.92 20.42 9.90
C ALA A 198 11.88 19.00 9.30
N ASP A 199 12.00 17.96 10.13
CA ASP A 199 12.00 16.56 9.70
C ASP A 199 10.61 15.92 9.77
N LEU A 200 9.61 16.66 10.26
CA LEU A 200 8.26 16.14 10.40
C LEU A 200 7.55 16.05 9.04
N MET A 201 7.22 14.84 8.65
CA MET A 201 6.37 14.57 7.49
C MET A 201 4.90 14.51 7.93
N ILE A 202 4.10 15.43 7.44
CA ILE A 202 2.66 15.45 7.63
C ILE A 202 2.02 14.74 6.44
N ILE A 203 1.38 13.60 6.69
CA ILE A 203 0.72 12.77 5.67
C ILE A 203 -0.76 13.15 5.55
N GLY A 204 -1.38 13.61 6.66
CA GLY A 204 -2.81 13.91 6.72
C GLY A 204 -3.67 12.66 6.95
N GLY A 205 -4.94 12.75 6.57
CA GLY A 205 -5.90 11.68 6.74
C GLY A 205 -5.53 10.43 5.94
N LEU A 206 -5.45 9.30 6.64
CA LEU A 206 -5.22 8.02 5.99
C LEU A 206 -6.53 7.50 5.40
N GLU A 207 -6.48 7.11 4.14
CA GLU A 207 -7.63 6.64 3.40
C GLU A 207 -7.43 5.20 2.91
N ILE A 208 -8.54 4.50 2.73
CA ILE A 208 -8.61 3.17 2.12
C ILE A 208 -9.71 3.16 1.07
N MET A 209 -9.62 2.26 0.12
CA MET A 209 -10.68 2.03 -0.84
C MET A 209 -10.86 0.53 -1.07
N ARG A 210 -12.10 0.09 -1.15
CA ARG A 210 -12.39 -1.27 -1.61
C ARG A 210 -11.97 -1.39 -3.07
N THR A 211 -11.63 -2.61 -3.47
CA THR A 211 -11.33 -2.91 -4.87
C THR A 211 -12.47 -2.41 -5.77
N ALA A 212 -12.13 -1.69 -6.83
CA ALA A 212 -13.09 -1.27 -7.83
C ALA A 212 -13.75 -2.50 -8.48
N PRO A 213 -15.06 -2.45 -8.78
CA PRO A 213 -15.75 -3.55 -9.46
C PRO A 213 -15.29 -3.71 -10.91
N VAL A 214 -15.10 -2.60 -11.61
CA VAL A 214 -14.65 -2.53 -13.00
C VAL A 214 -13.17 -2.15 -13.04
N TRP A 215 -12.33 -3.00 -13.61
CA TRP A 215 -10.89 -2.76 -13.74
C TRP A 215 -10.49 -2.30 -15.12
N SER A 216 -11.32 -2.57 -16.11
CA SER A 216 -11.08 -2.16 -17.49
C SER A 216 -12.37 -1.93 -18.25
N ARG A 217 -12.31 -1.05 -19.25
CA ARG A 217 -13.38 -0.82 -20.23
C ARG A 217 -12.73 -0.42 -21.56
N GLY A 218 -13.11 -1.12 -22.65
CA GLY A 218 -12.56 -0.83 -23.98
C GLY A 218 -11.04 -0.93 -24.02
N ARG A 219 -10.36 0.19 -24.30
CA ARG A 219 -8.91 0.32 -24.37
C ARG A 219 -8.26 0.80 -23.06
N THR A 220 -9.05 0.96 -22.00
CA THR A 220 -8.59 1.49 -20.71
C THR A 220 -8.54 0.40 -19.66
N VAL A 221 -7.46 0.38 -18.85
CA VAL A 221 -7.26 -0.52 -17.70
C VAL A 221 -6.66 0.21 -16.53
N LEU A 222 -7.04 -0.16 -15.29
CA LEU A 222 -6.55 0.42 -14.04
C LEU A 222 -5.49 -0.46 -13.39
N VAL A 223 -4.50 0.17 -12.73
CA VAL A 223 -3.49 -0.52 -11.93
C VAL A 223 -3.24 0.18 -10.59
N GLY A 224 -2.74 -0.57 -9.63
CA GLY A 224 -2.32 -0.03 -8.34
C GLY A 224 -3.44 0.69 -7.59
N ASP A 225 -3.12 1.84 -6.99
CA ASP A 225 -4.06 2.61 -6.16
C ASP A 225 -5.24 3.20 -6.95
N ALA A 226 -5.20 3.20 -8.28
CA ALA A 226 -6.35 3.55 -9.10
C ALA A 226 -7.47 2.51 -9.01
N VAL A 227 -7.14 1.25 -8.72
CA VAL A 227 -8.11 0.15 -8.67
C VAL A 227 -8.27 -0.45 -7.27
N HIS A 228 -7.24 -0.38 -6.40
CA HIS A 228 -7.26 -0.97 -5.07
C HIS A 228 -6.36 -0.22 -4.10
N VAL A 229 -6.89 0.19 -2.96
CA VAL A 229 -6.10 0.93 -1.96
C VAL A 229 -6.16 0.21 -0.62
N PRO A 230 -5.15 -0.60 -0.31
CA PRO A 230 -5.03 -1.17 1.03
C PRO A 230 -4.70 -0.08 2.04
N SER A 231 -5.04 -0.32 3.30
CA SER A 231 -4.59 0.57 4.36
C SER A 231 -3.06 0.66 4.39
N PRO A 232 -2.49 1.87 4.61
CA PRO A 232 -1.06 2.04 4.88
C PRO A 232 -0.54 1.13 6.00
N SER A 233 -1.43 0.72 6.91
CA SER A 233 -1.14 -0.21 8.01
C SER A 233 -0.69 -1.59 7.56
N SER A 234 -0.94 -1.99 6.31
CA SER A 234 -0.47 -3.27 5.77
C SER A 234 1.00 -3.22 5.32
N GLY A 235 1.52 -2.03 5.01
CA GLY A 235 2.82 -1.87 4.35
C GLY A 235 2.90 -2.43 2.93
N GLN A 236 1.78 -2.87 2.33
CA GLN A 236 1.77 -3.63 1.08
C GLN A 236 1.29 -2.84 -0.15
N GLY A 237 0.96 -1.54 0.00
CA GLY A 237 0.39 -0.77 -1.13
C GLY A 237 1.32 -0.73 -2.34
N ALA A 238 2.60 -0.39 -2.14
CA ALA A 238 3.59 -0.34 -3.22
C ALA A 238 3.83 -1.73 -3.84
N SER A 239 3.97 -2.77 -3.02
CA SER A 239 4.15 -4.15 -3.51
C SER A 239 2.97 -4.59 -4.39
N LEU A 240 1.73 -4.34 -3.94
CA LEU A 240 0.54 -4.68 -4.73
C LEU A 240 0.47 -3.90 -6.06
N ALA A 241 0.91 -2.64 -6.07
CA ALA A 241 0.95 -1.84 -7.30
C ALA A 241 2.00 -2.39 -8.27
N ILE A 242 3.20 -2.74 -7.79
CA ILE A 242 4.27 -3.36 -8.58
C ILE A 242 3.82 -4.73 -9.11
N GLU A 243 3.27 -5.59 -8.25
CA GLU A 243 2.73 -6.88 -8.67
C GLU A 243 1.66 -6.71 -9.76
N SER A 244 0.76 -5.73 -9.61
CA SER A 244 -0.28 -5.46 -10.61
C SER A 244 0.28 -4.97 -11.93
N ALA A 245 1.31 -4.12 -11.90
CA ALA A 245 1.98 -3.65 -13.12
C ALA A 245 2.69 -4.79 -13.88
N VAL A 246 3.39 -5.66 -13.14
CA VAL A 246 4.09 -6.83 -13.72
C VAL A 246 3.08 -7.82 -14.32
N GLU A 247 1.99 -8.13 -13.61
CA GLU A 247 0.96 -9.07 -14.14
C GLU A 247 0.23 -8.50 -15.36
N LEU A 248 -0.09 -7.20 -15.36
CA LEU A 248 -0.67 -6.58 -16.55
C LEU A 248 0.28 -6.65 -17.75
N ALA A 249 1.57 -6.38 -17.53
CA ALA A 249 2.59 -6.44 -18.57
C ALA A 249 2.72 -7.87 -19.13
N ARG A 250 2.72 -8.91 -18.27
CA ARG A 250 2.71 -10.32 -18.71
C ARG A 250 1.48 -10.64 -19.55
N CYS A 251 0.30 -10.25 -19.07
CA CYS A 251 -0.94 -10.49 -19.80
C CYS A 251 -0.91 -9.82 -21.19
N LEU A 252 -0.46 -8.57 -21.26
CA LEU A 252 -0.35 -7.83 -22.54
C LEU A 252 0.75 -8.39 -23.47
N ARG A 253 1.79 -9.04 -22.92
CA ARG A 253 2.82 -9.72 -23.71
C ARG A 253 2.25 -10.95 -24.42
N ASP A 254 1.40 -11.71 -23.74
CA ASP A 254 1.03 -13.06 -24.14
C ASP A 254 -0.37 -13.14 -24.80
N LEU A 255 -1.24 -12.17 -24.55
CA LEU A 255 -2.65 -12.23 -24.95
C LEU A 255 -3.08 -10.96 -25.71
N PRO A 256 -4.06 -11.07 -26.61
CA PRO A 256 -4.75 -9.92 -27.16
C PRO A 256 -5.33 -9.04 -26.04
N ARG A 257 -5.42 -7.74 -26.26
CA ARG A 257 -5.77 -6.72 -25.24
C ARG A 257 -6.98 -7.09 -24.37
N ARG A 258 -8.10 -7.50 -24.97
CA ARG A 258 -9.34 -7.79 -24.24
C ARG A 258 -9.17 -8.97 -23.29
N GLU A 259 -8.54 -10.02 -23.76
CA GLU A 259 -8.21 -11.23 -23.00
C GLU A 259 -7.16 -10.93 -21.94
N ALA A 260 -6.17 -10.10 -22.27
CA ALA A 260 -5.13 -9.66 -21.34
C ALA A 260 -5.71 -8.92 -20.12
N PHE A 261 -6.66 -8.01 -20.33
CA PHE A 261 -7.30 -7.28 -19.23
C PHE A 261 -8.15 -8.20 -18.34
N ALA A 262 -8.88 -9.14 -18.94
CA ALA A 262 -9.64 -10.12 -18.20
C ALA A 262 -8.75 -11.07 -17.40
N ALA A 263 -7.66 -11.58 -17.98
CA ALA A 263 -6.68 -12.43 -17.33
C ALA A 263 -6.00 -11.70 -16.16
N TYR A 264 -5.54 -10.47 -16.37
CA TYR A 264 -4.96 -9.61 -15.34
C TYR A 264 -5.91 -9.43 -14.13
N GLN A 265 -7.16 -9.09 -14.38
CA GLN A 265 -8.14 -8.93 -13.32
C GLN A 265 -8.35 -10.24 -12.54
N ASN A 266 -8.45 -11.36 -13.22
CA ASN A 266 -8.65 -12.68 -12.58
C ASN A 266 -7.45 -13.08 -11.73
N LEU A 267 -6.23 -12.89 -12.22
CA LEU A 267 -5.00 -13.20 -11.49
C LEU A 267 -4.83 -12.35 -10.22
N ARG A 268 -5.33 -11.11 -10.22
CA ARG A 268 -5.05 -10.15 -9.15
C ARG A 268 -6.18 -9.95 -8.14
N ARG A 269 -7.44 -10.04 -8.56
CA ARG A 269 -8.60 -9.62 -7.77
C ARG A 269 -8.68 -10.28 -6.40
N ASP A 270 -8.52 -11.59 -6.34
CA ASP A 270 -8.67 -12.33 -5.08
C ASP A 270 -7.56 -11.98 -4.08
N ARG A 271 -6.30 -11.95 -4.53
CA ARG A 271 -5.16 -11.57 -3.70
C ARG A 271 -5.32 -10.16 -3.14
N VAL A 272 -5.62 -9.20 -4.00
CA VAL A 272 -5.80 -7.80 -3.62
C VAL A 272 -6.95 -7.64 -2.63
N THR A 273 -8.11 -8.24 -2.91
CA THR A 273 -9.29 -8.19 -2.03
C THR A 273 -9.00 -8.79 -0.66
N ARG A 274 -8.27 -9.90 -0.61
CA ARG A 274 -7.89 -10.55 0.64
C ARG A 274 -6.96 -9.68 1.49
N ILE A 275 -5.96 -9.02 0.86
CA ILE A 275 -5.04 -8.11 1.55
C ILE A 275 -5.78 -6.87 2.06
N ILE A 276 -6.67 -6.25 1.27
CA ILE A 276 -7.47 -5.10 1.71
C ILE A 276 -8.33 -5.44 2.93
N LYS A 277 -9.01 -6.59 2.93
CA LYS A 277 -9.81 -7.06 4.07
C LYS A 277 -8.96 -7.23 5.33
N LEU A 278 -7.76 -7.80 5.19
CA LEU A 278 -6.84 -7.98 6.32
C LEU A 278 -6.32 -6.65 6.85
N ALA A 279 -5.91 -5.74 5.96
CA ALA A 279 -5.44 -4.41 6.31
C ALA A 279 -6.51 -3.57 7.05
N ALA A 280 -7.77 -3.68 6.64
CA ALA A 280 -8.89 -3.02 7.29
C ALA A 280 -9.09 -3.49 8.76
N ARG A 281 -8.90 -4.78 9.03
CA ARG A 281 -8.93 -5.33 10.40
C ARG A 281 -7.80 -4.77 11.27
N THR A 282 -6.60 -4.62 10.72
CA THR A 282 -5.45 -4.06 11.45
C THR A 282 -5.71 -2.61 11.86
N ASN A 283 -6.39 -1.81 11.02
CA ASN A 283 -6.74 -0.43 11.35
C ASN A 283 -7.67 -0.30 12.56
N SER A 284 -8.67 -1.17 12.69
CA SER A 284 -9.60 -1.14 13.82
C SER A 284 -8.89 -1.34 15.17
N HIS A 285 -7.79 -2.10 15.19
CA HIS A 285 -6.97 -2.28 16.39
C HIS A 285 -6.16 -1.03 16.76
N LYS A 286 -5.77 -0.20 15.80
CA LYS A 286 -5.02 1.04 16.03
C LYS A 286 -5.89 2.14 16.65
N ALA A 287 -7.18 2.18 16.31
CA ALA A 287 -8.17 3.12 16.83
C ALA A 287 -9.00 2.55 17.99
N ALA A 288 -8.57 1.45 18.59
CA ALA A 288 -9.36 0.74 19.61
C ALA A 288 -9.59 1.58 20.88
N GLY A 289 -10.83 1.60 21.37
CA GLY A 289 -11.21 2.22 22.65
C GLY A 289 -10.61 1.51 23.88
N PRO A 290 -10.79 2.05 25.09
CA PRO A 290 -10.11 1.56 26.31
C PRO A 290 -10.33 0.07 26.60
N VAL A 291 -11.54 -0.42 26.43
CA VAL A 291 -11.91 -1.83 26.68
C VAL A 291 -11.26 -2.74 25.63
N ALA A 292 -11.43 -2.40 24.35
CA ALA A 292 -10.87 -3.18 23.26
C ALA A 292 -9.34 -3.25 23.31
N ARG A 293 -8.68 -2.19 23.81
CA ARG A 293 -7.22 -2.19 24.05
C ARG A 293 -6.81 -3.19 25.12
N ARG A 294 -7.54 -3.24 26.27
CA ARG A 294 -7.25 -4.22 27.32
C ARG A 294 -7.41 -5.65 26.81
N LEU A 295 -8.49 -5.92 26.09
CA LEU A 295 -8.73 -7.23 25.48
C LEU A 295 -7.61 -7.57 24.47
N ARG A 296 -7.24 -6.65 23.60
CA ARG A 296 -6.12 -6.85 22.68
C ARG A 296 -4.82 -7.20 23.42
N ASP A 297 -4.46 -6.43 24.45
CA ASP A 297 -3.19 -6.59 25.16
C ASP A 297 -3.11 -7.93 25.93
N VAL A 298 -4.27 -8.54 26.26
CA VAL A 298 -4.37 -9.89 26.86
C VAL A 298 -4.38 -10.99 25.80
N PHE A 299 -5.22 -10.85 24.77
CA PHE A 299 -5.47 -11.94 23.81
C PHE A 299 -4.48 -11.96 22.65
N MET A 300 -3.89 -10.84 22.26
CA MET A 300 -2.95 -10.77 21.15
C MET A 300 -1.70 -11.65 21.36
N PRO A 301 -1.06 -11.70 22.53
CA PRO A 301 0.07 -12.60 22.78
C PRO A 301 -0.30 -14.08 22.60
N ILE A 302 -1.49 -14.46 23.04
CA ILE A 302 -2.00 -15.83 22.91
C ILE A 302 -2.27 -16.15 21.43
N ALA A 303 -2.96 -15.24 20.74
CA ALA A 303 -3.26 -15.38 19.32
C ALA A 303 -1.98 -15.46 18.46
N MET A 304 -0.96 -14.66 18.79
CA MET A 304 0.32 -14.69 18.07
C MET A 304 1.11 -15.96 18.32
N LYS A 305 1.08 -16.53 19.53
CA LYS A 305 1.71 -17.84 19.82
C LYS A 305 1.02 -18.99 19.09
N LEU A 306 -0.30 -18.89 18.90
CA LEU A 306 -1.09 -19.90 18.20
C LEU A 306 -1.11 -19.70 16.67
N ALA A 307 -0.68 -18.53 16.21
CA ALA A 307 -0.60 -18.23 14.77
C ALA A 307 0.49 -19.06 14.12
N LYS A 308 0.11 -19.85 13.13
CA LYS A 308 1.05 -20.60 12.31
C LYS A 308 1.61 -19.68 11.23
N PRO A 309 2.94 -19.44 11.16
CA PRO A 309 3.55 -18.56 10.15
C PRO A 309 3.14 -18.91 8.72
N GLU A 310 2.97 -20.20 8.42
CA GLU A 310 2.59 -20.70 7.09
C GLU A 310 1.23 -20.13 6.63
N LYS A 311 0.31 -19.85 7.58
CA LYS A 311 -1.01 -19.27 7.26
C LYS A 311 -0.93 -17.80 6.82
N THR A 312 0.17 -17.12 7.09
CA THR A 312 0.40 -15.73 6.71
C THR A 312 1.41 -15.58 5.57
N ALA A 313 2.20 -16.61 5.29
CA ALA A 313 3.26 -16.64 4.27
C ALA A 313 2.77 -16.22 2.88
N TRP A 314 1.52 -16.55 2.51
CA TRP A 314 0.92 -16.16 1.23
C TRP A 314 0.91 -14.63 1.00
N GLN A 315 1.02 -13.83 2.04
CA GLN A 315 1.05 -12.35 1.93
C GLN A 315 2.39 -11.87 1.41
N TYR A 316 3.47 -12.54 1.78
CA TYR A 316 4.85 -12.10 1.56
C TYR A 316 5.59 -12.95 0.53
N ASN A 317 5.20 -14.21 0.36
CA ASN A 317 5.85 -15.17 -0.53
C ASN A 317 5.17 -15.25 -1.91
N TYR A 318 4.44 -14.21 -2.30
CA TYR A 318 3.86 -14.17 -3.65
C TYR A 318 4.96 -13.94 -4.68
N HIS A 319 5.06 -14.86 -5.61
CA HIS A 319 6.04 -14.81 -6.70
C HIS A 319 5.31 -14.78 -8.04
N ILE A 320 5.78 -13.92 -8.92
CA ILE A 320 5.33 -13.85 -10.31
C ILE A 320 6.45 -14.43 -11.16
N ASP A 321 6.22 -15.56 -11.77
CA ASP A 321 7.12 -16.11 -12.77
C ASP A 321 6.91 -15.35 -14.08
N TRP A 322 7.85 -14.47 -14.39
CA TRP A 322 7.79 -13.64 -15.60
C TRP A 322 7.82 -14.48 -16.88
N ASP A 323 8.56 -15.57 -16.90
CA ASP A 323 8.77 -16.38 -18.10
C ASP A 323 7.63 -17.37 -18.35
N ALA A 324 6.85 -17.68 -17.32
CA ALA A 324 5.67 -18.52 -17.49
C ALA A 324 4.61 -17.83 -18.38
N PRO A 325 4.13 -18.50 -19.45
CA PRO A 325 3.13 -17.92 -20.33
C PRO A 325 1.79 -17.73 -19.60
N VAL A 326 1.10 -16.65 -19.91
CA VAL A 326 -0.30 -16.46 -19.49
C VAL A 326 -1.18 -17.10 -20.56
N THR A 327 -1.83 -18.19 -20.21
CA THR A 327 -2.83 -18.84 -21.10
C THR A 327 -4.22 -18.30 -20.81
N GLU A 328 -5.08 -18.23 -21.82
CA GLU A 328 -6.48 -17.90 -21.62
C GLU A 328 -7.10 -18.85 -20.58
N PRO A 329 -7.81 -18.35 -19.56
CA PRO A 329 -8.65 -19.23 -18.74
C PRO A 329 -9.68 -19.87 -19.69
N LEU A 330 -9.74 -21.21 -19.68
CA LEU A 330 -10.78 -21.95 -20.40
C LEU A 330 -12.14 -21.40 -19.96
N THR A 331 -12.77 -20.62 -20.80
CA THR A 331 -14.14 -20.15 -20.57
C THR A 331 -15.05 -21.38 -20.58
N GLN A 332 -15.97 -21.48 -19.61
CA GLN A 332 -16.91 -22.60 -19.51
C GLN A 332 -17.71 -22.83 -20.82
N GLU A 333 -17.81 -21.84 -21.70
CA GLU A 333 -18.40 -21.98 -23.02
C GLU A 333 -17.60 -22.85 -24.00
N ARG A 334 -16.28 -22.95 -23.87
CA ARG A 334 -15.46 -23.88 -24.69
C ARG A 334 -15.49 -25.33 -24.18
N LEU A 335 -15.86 -25.56 -22.93
CA LEU A 335 -16.10 -26.91 -22.41
C LEU A 335 -17.45 -27.49 -22.84
N ALA A 336 -18.35 -26.63 -23.33
CA ALA A 336 -19.69 -27.04 -23.82
C ALA A 336 -19.77 -27.25 -25.36
N ALA A 337 -18.68 -27.01 -26.10
CA ALA A 337 -18.63 -27.30 -27.52
C ALA A 337 -18.48 -28.82 -27.74
N PRO A 338 -19.43 -29.50 -28.38
CA PRO A 338 -19.31 -30.92 -28.68
C PRO A 338 -18.10 -31.13 -29.61
N ALA A 339 -17.28 -32.13 -29.28
CA ALA A 339 -16.25 -32.59 -30.17
C ALA A 339 -16.83 -32.90 -31.54
N LEU A 340 -16.48 -32.12 -32.54
CA LEU A 340 -16.77 -32.44 -33.91
C LEU A 340 -16.09 -33.75 -34.25
N SER A 341 -16.88 -34.81 -34.32
CA SER A 341 -16.47 -36.13 -34.78
C SER A 341 -15.92 -36.01 -36.19
N ASN A 342 -14.62 -36.16 -36.36
CA ASN A 342 -14.03 -36.45 -37.66
C ASN A 342 -14.38 -37.91 -38.00
N HIS A 343 -15.47 -38.05 -38.74
CA HIS A 343 -15.71 -39.18 -39.66
C HIS A 343 -15.36 -38.69 -41.08
N ARG A 344 -14.16 -39.00 -41.52
CA ARG A 344 -13.81 -39.67 -42.78
C ARG A 344 -12.31 -39.68 -42.97
#